data_c1865cffaeecd0c90708aa371ae6dac2
#
_entry.id   c1865cffaeecd0c90708aa371ae6dac2
#
_cell.length_a   1.000
_cell.length_b   1.000
_cell.length_c   1.000
_cell.angle_alpha   90.00
_cell.angle_beta   90.00
_cell.angle_gamma   90.00
#
_symmetry.space_group_name_H-M   'P 1'
#
loop_
_entity.id
_entity.type
_entity.pdbx_description
1 polymer ?
#
loop_
_entity_poly.entity_id
_entity_poly.type
_entity_poly.pdbx_seq_one_letter_code
_entity_poly.pdbx_strand_id
1 'polypeptide(L)'
;EVPANLDWDLWLNTAPYKDYVDKLIPFNWRGWWDYGTGALGDMGCHLIEAPFSVLGLKYAEKVEASVGSVYVDEFKRGYFPESCPPSSHVTLSFPKTPKTQGPVTLHWMDGGIQPTRPEELEANELFGDGGNGTLFIGTKGKMMCETYSANPRLLPLSRNKNIKVPERLARVKNGANGHYAQWVEGCIA
;
A
#
# COMPACT_ATOMS: atom_id res chain seq x y z
N GLU A 1 1.66 32.58 1.75
CA GLU A 1 1.17 33.11 0.46
C GLU A 1 1.16 32.00 -0.60
N VAL A 2 0.19 32.09 -1.52
CA VAL A 2 0.16 31.20 -2.69
C VAL A 2 1.35 31.51 -3.59
N PRO A 3 2.12 30.51 -4.04
CA PRO A 3 3.19 30.71 -5.01
C PRO A 3 2.69 31.39 -6.29
N ALA A 4 3.45 32.35 -6.84
CA ALA A 4 3.02 33.15 -7.99
C ALA A 4 2.73 32.34 -9.28
N ASN A 5 3.28 31.13 -9.37
CA ASN A 5 3.08 30.22 -10.50
C ASN A 5 2.03 29.13 -10.22
N LEU A 6 1.26 29.27 -9.15
CA LEU A 6 0.19 28.34 -8.77
C LEU A 6 -1.16 29.05 -8.83
N ASP A 7 -2.08 28.53 -9.62
CA ASP A 7 -3.49 28.86 -9.54
C ASP A 7 -4.13 27.98 -8.46
N TRP A 8 -4.32 28.54 -7.27
CA TRP A 8 -4.79 27.79 -6.11
C TRP A 8 -6.24 27.35 -6.24
N ASP A 9 -7.08 28.14 -6.87
CA ASP A 9 -8.49 27.83 -7.11
C ASP A 9 -8.64 26.65 -8.07
N LEU A 10 -7.90 26.66 -9.17
CA LEU A 10 -7.85 25.53 -10.10
C LEU A 10 -7.29 24.26 -9.45
N TRP A 11 -6.29 24.42 -8.57
CA TRP A 11 -5.73 23.26 -7.87
C TRP A 11 -6.75 22.63 -6.91
N LEU A 12 -7.50 23.44 -6.17
CA LEU A 12 -8.54 22.96 -5.26
C LEU A 12 -9.67 22.22 -6.01
N ASN A 13 -9.95 22.63 -7.25
CA ASN A 13 -10.98 22.02 -8.08
C ASN A 13 -12.34 21.95 -7.33
N THR A 14 -12.84 20.74 -7.07
CA THR A 14 -14.12 20.49 -6.37
C THR A 14 -13.98 20.40 -4.85
N ALA A 15 -12.78 20.49 -4.30
CA ALA A 15 -12.57 20.49 -2.87
C ALA A 15 -13.09 21.79 -2.22
N PRO A 16 -13.52 21.78 -0.95
CA PRO A 16 -13.88 23.00 -0.25
C PRO A 16 -12.74 24.01 -0.27
N TYR A 17 -13.09 25.31 -0.46
CA TYR A 17 -12.08 26.35 -0.39
C TYR A 17 -11.42 26.39 1.00
N LYS A 18 -10.10 26.38 1.01
CA LYS A 18 -9.23 26.58 2.18
C LYS A 18 -8.04 27.42 1.79
N ASP A 19 -7.52 28.15 2.75
CA ASP A 19 -6.30 28.93 2.56
C ASP A 19 -5.12 28.01 2.23
N TYR A 20 -4.25 28.49 1.38
CA TYR A 20 -3.01 27.76 1.03
C TYR A 20 -2.14 27.54 2.26
N VAL A 21 -1.72 26.31 2.45
CA VAL A 21 -0.76 25.91 3.48
C VAL A 21 0.57 25.54 2.82
N ASP A 22 1.64 26.14 3.30
CA ASP A 22 2.98 25.83 2.80
C ASP A 22 3.31 24.34 2.95
N LYS A 23 4.00 23.79 1.96
CA LYS A 23 4.36 22.37 1.85
C LYS A 23 3.20 21.39 1.66
N LEU A 24 1.96 21.85 1.50
CA LEU A 24 0.84 20.97 1.14
C LEU A 24 1.10 20.27 -0.21
N ILE A 25 1.57 21.03 -1.16
CA ILE A 25 1.95 20.54 -2.49
C ILE A 25 3.49 20.52 -2.64
N PRO A 26 4.05 19.69 -3.53
CA PRO A 26 3.35 18.84 -4.51
C PRO A 26 2.92 17.48 -3.97
N PHE A 27 3.26 17.10 -2.74
CA PHE A 27 3.11 15.72 -2.26
C PHE A 27 2.21 15.57 -1.01
N ASN A 28 2.33 16.44 -0.01
CA ASN A 28 1.76 16.21 1.33
C ASN A 28 0.23 16.29 1.39
N TRP A 29 -0.43 16.80 0.34
CA TRP A 29 -1.89 16.83 0.22
C TRP A 29 -2.56 15.46 0.46
N ARG A 30 -1.84 14.37 0.23
CA ARG A 30 -2.30 12.99 0.45
C ARG A 30 -2.71 12.71 1.89
N GLY A 31 -2.10 13.40 2.83
CA GLY A 31 -2.37 13.28 4.26
C GLY A 31 -3.55 14.12 4.78
N TRP A 32 -4.33 14.76 3.89
CA TRP A 32 -5.45 15.62 4.26
C TRP A 32 -6.73 15.08 3.65
N TRP A 33 -7.77 14.90 4.49
CA TRP A 33 -9.02 14.27 4.06
C TRP A 33 -9.76 15.01 2.94
N ASP A 34 -9.57 16.32 2.82
CA ASP A 34 -10.18 17.09 1.73
C ASP A 34 -9.56 16.78 0.36
N TYR A 35 -8.33 16.28 0.31
CA TYR A 35 -7.58 16.11 -0.91
C TYR A 35 -7.11 14.68 -1.14
N GLY A 36 -6.94 13.90 -0.09
CA GLY A 36 -6.41 12.55 -0.15
C GLY A 36 -7.00 11.62 0.91
N THR A 37 -6.49 10.40 0.96
CA THR A 37 -7.02 9.33 1.80
C THR A 37 -5.96 8.67 2.67
N GLY A 38 -4.87 9.40 2.94
CA GLY A 38 -3.76 8.92 3.76
C GLY A 38 -3.00 7.76 3.14
N ALA A 39 -2.14 7.14 3.92
CA ALA A 39 -1.26 6.08 3.45
C ALA A 39 -2.02 4.86 2.89
N LEU A 40 -3.11 4.45 3.51
CA LEU A 40 -3.91 3.32 3.01
C LEU A 40 -4.51 3.61 1.64
N GLY A 41 -5.09 4.78 1.45
CA GLY A 41 -5.68 5.14 0.17
C GLY A 41 -4.66 5.38 -0.93
N ASP A 42 -3.51 5.98 -0.59
CA ASP A 42 -2.43 6.26 -1.53
C ASP A 42 -1.67 4.99 -1.96
N MET A 43 -1.30 4.14 -0.99
CA MET A 43 -0.42 2.98 -1.22
C MET A 43 -1.16 1.63 -1.22
N GLY A 44 -2.39 1.58 -0.74
CA GLY A 44 -3.14 0.32 -0.65
C GLY A 44 -3.34 -0.35 -2.01
N CYS A 45 -3.60 0.41 -3.06
CA CYS A 45 -3.72 -0.11 -4.42
C CYS A 45 -2.43 -0.81 -4.91
N HIS A 46 -1.27 -0.39 -4.42
CA HIS A 46 0.02 -0.96 -4.80
C HIS A 46 0.43 -2.20 -3.99
N LEU A 47 -0.08 -2.32 -2.77
CA LEU A 47 0.31 -3.38 -1.83
C LEU A 47 -0.78 -4.42 -1.62
N ILE A 48 -2.06 -4.03 -1.68
CA ILE A 48 -3.20 -4.94 -1.48
C ILE A 48 -3.62 -5.62 -2.78
N GLU A 49 -3.28 -5.07 -3.94
CA GLU A 49 -3.66 -5.64 -5.24
C GLU A 49 -3.25 -7.11 -5.36
N ALA A 50 -1.99 -7.46 -5.02
CA ALA A 50 -1.52 -8.84 -5.11
C ALA A 50 -2.31 -9.81 -4.23
N PRO A 51 -2.45 -9.62 -2.92
CA PRO A 51 -3.28 -10.49 -2.10
C PRO A 51 -4.75 -10.51 -2.58
N PHE A 52 -5.28 -9.38 -3.00
CA PHE A 52 -6.65 -9.29 -3.47
C PHE A 52 -6.89 -10.16 -4.71
N SER A 53 -6.07 -10.02 -5.74
CA SER A 53 -6.19 -10.76 -7.00
C SER A 53 -5.79 -12.23 -6.86
N VAL A 54 -4.68 -12.51 -6.19
CA VAL A 54 -4.15 -13.88 -6.06
C VAL A 54 -5.05 -14.76 -5.21
N LEU A 55 -5.58 -14.23 -4.11
CA LEU A 55 -6.47 -14.96 -3.21
C LEU A 55 -7.94 -14.88 -3.63
N GLY A 56 -8.26 -14.05 -4.64
CA GLY A 56 -9.62 -13.86 -5.14
C GLY A 56 -10.54 -13.23 -4.10
N LEU A 57 -10.00 -12.30 -3.32
CA LEU A 57 -10.76 -11.55 -2.33
C LEU A 57 -11.80 -10.68 -3.02
N LYS A 58 -12.87 -10.35 -2.29
CA LYS A 58 -13.94 -9.46 -2.74
C LYS A 58 -14.22 -8.42 -1.66
N TYR A 59 -15.35 -8.52 -1.00
CA TYR A 59 -15.74 -7.58 0.06
C TYR A 59 -15.28 -8.11 1.42
N ALA A 60 -14.71 -7.24 2.22
CA ALA A 60 -14.45 -7.54 3.62
C ALA A 60 -15.79 -7.59 4.38
N GLU A 61 -15.95 -8.61 5.23
CA GLU A 61 -17.13 -8.74 6.11
C GLU A 61 -16.98 -7.90 7.38
N LYS A 62 -15.74 -7.65 7.79
CA LYS A 62 -15.42 -6.87 8.97
C LYS A 62 -14.18 -6.03 8.75
N VAL A 63 -14.23 -4.80 9.25
CA VAL A 63 -13.08 -3.87 9.28
C VAL A 63 -12.93 -3.34 10.69
N GLU A 64 -11.71 -3.41 11.21
CA GLU A 64 -11.30 -2.84 12.50
C GLU A 64 -10.08 -1.97 12.29
N ALA A 65 -10.05 -0.82 12.95
CA ALA A 65 -8.91 0.10 12.82
C ALA A 65 -8.43 0.61 14.18
N SER A 66 -7.14 0.74 14.30
CA SER A 66 -6.45 1.46 15.37
C SER A 66 -5.54 2.50 14.76
N VAL A 67 -5.51 3.69 15.34
CA VAL A 67 -4.72 4.81 14.83
C VAL A 67 -3.77 5.34 15.88
N GLY A 68 -2.61 5.78 15.43
CA GLY A 68 -1.67 6.53 16.25
C GLY A 68 -2.08 7.98 16.45
N SER A 69 -1.51 8.60 17.46
CA SER A 69 -1.69 10.03 17.76
C SER A 69 -0.34 10.65 18.06
N VAL A 70 -0.21 11.95 17.78
CA VAL A 70 0.93 12.75 18.24
C VAL A 70 0.58 13.47 19.53
N TYR A 71 1.54 13.62 20.41
CA TYR A 71 1.41 14.45 21.61
C TYR A 71 1.84 15.87 21.26
N VAL A 72 1.03 16.84 21.63
CA VAL A 72 1.29 18.27 21.36
C VAL A 72 1.79 19.02 22.60
N ASP A 73 1.58 18.43 23.78
CA ASP A 73 1.99 18.99 25.05
C ASP A 73 2.02 17.84 26.07
N GLU A 74 3.16 17.59 26.72
CA GLU A 74 3.35 16.50 27.69
C GLU A 74 2.60 15.21 27.29
N PHE A 75 1.50 14.86 27.98
CA PHE A 75 0.64 13.71 27.69
C PHE A 75 -0.66 14.06 26.95
N LYS A 76 -0.78 15.29 26.45
CA LYS A 76 -1.95 15.75 25.72
C LYS A 76 -1.88 15.30 24.27
N ARG A 77 -2.83 14.50 23.86
CA ARG A 77 -2.96 14.07 22.46
C ARG A 77 -3.43 15.24 21.59
N GLY A 78 -2.75 15.44 20.47
CA GLY A 78 -3.22 16.33 19.43
C GLY A 78 -4.50 15.83 18.79
N TYR A 79 -5.36 16.75 18.38
CA TYR A 79 -6.58 16.46 17.63
C TYR A 79 -6.53 17.23 16.32
N PHE A 80 -6.41 16.49 15.21
CA PHE A 80 -6.26 17.04 13.87
C PHE A 80 -7.29 16.39 12.94
N PRO A 81 -8.58 16.80 13.02
CA PRO A 81 -9.67 16.14 12.30
C PRO A 81 -9.57 16.25 10.78
N GLU A 82 -8.80 17.22 10.29
CA GLU A 82 -8.62 17.46 8.85
C GLU A 82 -7.51 16.59 8.23
N SER A 83 -6.62 16.05 9.05
CA SER A 83 -5.51 15.22 8.58
C SER A 83 -5.75 13.74 8.84
N CYS A 84 -5.20 12.91 7.97
CA CYS A 84 -5.12 11.49 8.19
C CYS A 84 -4.22 11.18 9.40
N PRO A 85 -4.43 10.08 10.11
CA PRO A 85 -3.61 9.71 11.24
C PRO A 85 -2.15 9.47 10.83
N PRO A 86 -1.17 9.76 11.71
CA PRO A 86 0.24 9.58 11.42
C PRO A 86 0.66 8.11 11.28
N SER A 87 -0.13 7.21 11.82
CA SER A 87 0.04 5.76 11.68
C SER A 87 -1.28 5.04 11.87
N SER A 88 -1.43 3.91 11.20
CA SER A 88 -2.62 3.08 11.34
C SER A 88 -2.32 1.58 11.27
N HIS A 89 -3.18 0.81 11.95
CA HIS A 89 -3.30 -0.62 11.79
C HIS A 89 -4.76 -0.94 11.49
N VAL A 90 -5.03 -1.40 10.26
CA VAL A 90 -6.38 -1.76 9.82
C VAL A 90 -6.43 -3.25 9.53
N THR A 91 -7.39 -3.93 10.14
CA THR A 91 -7.65 -5.36 9.96
C THR A 91 -8.91 -5.53 9.14
N LEU A 92 -8.80 -6.23 8.01
CA LEU A 92 -9.91 -6.57 7.13
C LEU A 92 -10.11 -8.10 7.15
N SER A 93 -11.30 -8.54 7.47
CA SER A 93 -11.68 -9.96 7.49
C SER A 93 -12.46 -10.30 6.23
N PHE A 94 -12.00 -11.29 5.50
CA PHE A 94 -12.63 -11.77 4.27
C PHE A 94 -13.14 -13.19 4.45
N PRO A 95 -14.27 -13.57 3.83
CA PRO A 95 -14.74 -14.94 3.81
C PRO A 95 -13.78 -15.83 3.01
N LYS A 96 -13.92 -17.14 3.16
CA LYS A 96 -13.24 -18.11 2.31
C LYS A 96 -13.56 -17.88 0.84
N THR A 97 -12.55 -18.02 0.00
CA THR A 97 -12.68 -17.96 -1.47
C THR A 97 -12.40 -19.32 -2.11
N PRO A 98 -12.68 -19.51 -3.40
CA PRO A 98 -12.27 -20.72 -4.12
C PRO A 98 -10.74 -20.94 -4.14
N LYS A 99 -9.96 -19.89 -3.89
CA LYS A 99 -8.50 -19.92 -3.89
C LYS A 99 -7.89 -20.07 -2.49
N THR A 100 -8.70 -20.07 -1.41
CA THR A 100 -8.23 -20.15 -0.04
C THR A 100 -8.83 -21.35 0.69
N GLN A 101 -8.11 -21.91 1.66
CA GLN A 101 -8.60 -23.03 2.46
C GLN A 101 -9.58 -22.61 3.56
N GLY A 102 -9.48 -21.37 4.00
CA GLY A 102 -10.30 -20.75 5.03
C GLY A 102 -10.48 -19.26 4.80
N PRO A 103 -11.13 -18.57 5.75
CA PRO A 103 -11.18 -17.10 5.78
C PRO A 103 -9.79 -16.48 5.72
N VAL A 104 -9.70 -15.25 5.25
CA VAL A 104 -8.44 -14.50 5.15
C VAL A 104 -8.54 -13.24 6.00
N THR A 105 -7.53 -12.99 6.81
CA THR A 105 -7.35 -11.73 7.51
C THR A 105 -6.21 -10.96 6.85
N LEU A 106 -6.49 -9.75 6.42
CA LEU A 106 -5.51 -8.83 5.86
C LEU A 106 -5.25 -7.72 6.88
N HIS A 107 -4.00 -7.50 7.20
CA HIS A 107 -3.55 -6.42 8.06
C HIS A 107 -2.83 -5.37 7.22
N TRP A 108 -3.35 -4.16 7.23
CA TRP A 108 -2.65 -2.97 6.76
C TRP A 108 -1.95 -2.31 7.93
N MET A 109 -0.72 -1.91 7.72
CA MET A 109 0.07 -1.18 8.72
C MET A 109 0.86 -0.08 8.05
N ASP A 110 0.86 1.11 8.63
CA ASP A 110 1.58 2.28 8.11
C ASP A 110 2.15 3.15 9.24
N GLY A 111 2.84 4.23 8.85
CA GLY A 111 3.40 5.18 9.79
C GLY A 111 4.48 4.61 10.71
N GLY A 112 5.24 3.63 10.22
CA GLY A 112 6.31 2.95 10.97
C GLY A 112 5.84 1.72 11.74
N ILE A 113 4.53 1.43 11.78
CA ILE A 113 4.04 0.15 12.31
C ILE A 113 4.33 -0.94 11.28
N GLN A 114 4.92 -2.03 11.73
CA GLN A 114 5.27 -3.17 10.89
C GLN A 114 4.73 -4.46 11.48
N PRO A 115 4.45 -5.48 10.66
CA PRO A 115 4.13 -6.81 11.15
C PRO A 115 5.36 -7.42 11.87
N THR A 116 5.09 -8.41 12.72
CA THR A 116 6.17 -9.18 13.33
C THR A 116 7.09 -9.74 12.26
N ARG A 117 8.37 -9.50 12.41
CA ARG A 117 9.39 -10.02 11.48
C ARG A 117 9.33 -11.54 11.46
N PRO A 118 9.24 -12.18 10.28
CA PRO A 118 9.30 -13.64 10.18
C PRO A 118 10.62 -14.20 10.73
N GLU A 119 10.53 -15.27 11.49
CA GLU A 119 11.73 -15.97 12.05
C GLU A 119 12.63 -16.52 10.95
N GLU A 120 12.06 -16.86 9.79
CA GLU A 120 12.78 -17.38 8.63
C GLU A 120 13.59 -16.33 7.88
N LEU A 121 13.44 -15.06 8.25
CA LEU A 121 14.16 -13.95 7.62
C LEU A 121 15.39 -13.60 8.47
N GLU A 122 16.57 -13.79 7.93
CA GLU A 122 17.83 -13.53 8.64
C GLU A 122 18.01 -12.03 8.95
N ALA A 123 18.81 -11.71 9.95
CA ALA A 123 18.93 -10.35 10.47
C ALA A 123 19.39 -9.31 9.43
N ASN A 124 20.17 -9.72 8.44
CA ASN A 124 20.68 -8.89 7.35
C ASN A 124 19.77 -8.86 6.11
N GLU A 125 18.67 -9.60 6.11
CA GLU A 125 17.72 -9.62 5.01
C GLU A 125 16.67 -8.54 5.18
N LEU A 126 16.33 -7.86 4.09
CA LEU A 126 15.29 -6.83 4.08
C LEU A 126 13.90 -7.46 4.16
N PHE A 127 13.04 -6.88 4.97
CA PHE A 127 11.60 -7.14 4.96
C PHE A 127 10.96 -6.32 3.85
N GLY A 128 10.37 -6.98 2.85
CA GLY A 128 9.91 -6.30 1.64
C GLY A 128 11.08 -5.69 0.86
N ASP A 129 10.98 -4.42 0.53
CA ASP A 129 12.06 -3.59 -0.05
C ASP A 129 12.83 -2.77 1.00
N GLY A 130 12.51 -2.99 2.28
CA GLY A 130 13.06 -2.24 3.42
C GLY A 130 12.16 -1.09 3.89
N GLY A 131 11.20 -0.68 3.08
CA GLY A 131 10.22 0.35 3.40
C GLY A 131 8.78 -0.15 3.30
N ASN A 132 8.49 -0.90 2.27
CA ASN A 132 7.16 -1.44 2.00
C ASN A 132 7.24 -2.91 1.60
N GLY A 133 6.09 -3.57 1.60
CA GLY A 133 5.96 -4.94 1.12
C GLY A 133 4.70 -5.62 1.60
N THR A 134 4.50 -6.84 1.11
CA THR A 134 3.39 -7.70 1.52
C THR A 134 3.91 -9.03 2.01
N LEU A 135 3.47 -9.45 3.18
CA LEU A 135 3.76 -10.75 3.77
C LEU A 135 2.53 -11.65 3.70
N PHE A 136 2.66 -12.80 3.06
CA PHE A 136 1.67 -13.86 3.06
C PHE A 136 2.08 -14.92 4.08
N ILE A 137 1.16 -15.23 5.00
CA ILE A 137 1.33 -16.27 6.00
C ILE A 137 0.31 -17.37 5.71
N GLY A 138 0.77 -18.49 5.27
CA GLY A 138 -0.07 -19.64 4.93
C GLY A 138 0.28 -20.89 5.74
N THR A 139 -0.57 -21.90 5.67
CA THR A 139 -0.39 -23.17 6.37
C THR A 139 0.82 -23.98 5.90
N LYS A 140 1.38 -23.67 4.72
CA LYS A 140 2.55 -24.34 4.13
C LYS A 140 3.81 -23.50 4.16
N GLY A 141 3.77 -22.32 4.76
CA GLY A 141 4.90 -21.41 4.86
C GLY A 141 4.55 -19.96 4.57
N LYS A 142 5.59 -19.17 4.45
CA LYS A 142 5.47 -17.72 4.24
C LYS A 142 6.05 -17.32 2.89
N MET A 143 5.52 -16.26 2.32
CA MET A 143 6.02 -15.61 1.12
C MET A 143 5.95 -14.09 1.33
N MET A 144 6.90 -13.37 0.78
CA MET A 144 6.85 -11.91 0.77
C MET A 144 7.11 -11.36 -0.63
N CYS A 145 6.64 -10.17 -0.88
CA CYS A 145 7.00 -9.36 -2.03
C CYS A 145 7.26 -7.91 -1.62
N GLU A 146 7.86 -7.17 -2.51
CA GLU A 146 8.15 -5.76 -2.40
C GLU A 146 6.95 -4.92 -2.84
N THR A 147 7.10 -3.60 -2.86
CA THR A 147 6.13 -2.67 -3.45
C THR A 147 5.78 -3.11 -4.88
N TYR A 148 4.55 -2.87 -5.29
CA TYR A 148 3.99 -3.29 -6.59
C TYR A 148 4.05 -4.79 -6.85
N SER A 149 4.06 -5.61 -5.77
CA SER A 149 4.18 -7.06 -5.87
C SER A 149 5.47 -7.55 -6.53
N ALA A 150 6.48 -6.69 -6.56
CA ALA A 150 7.77 -7.03 -7.13
C ALA A 150 8.48 -8.11 -6.30
N ASN A 151 9.37 -8.83 -6.95
CA ASN A 151 10.28 -9.79 -6.33
C ASN A 151 9.61 -10.77 -5.33
N PRO A 152 8.55 -11.51 -5.76
CA PRO A 152 7.88 -12.46 -4.87
C PRO A 152 8.84 -13.62 -4.52
N ARG A 153 8.97 -13.91 -3.22
CA ARG A 153 9.91 -14.92 -2.73
C ARG A 153 9.38 -15.67 -1.52
N LEU A 154 9.64 -16.95 -1.47
CA LEU A 154 9.33 -17.81 -0.31
C LEU A 154 10.34 -17.57 0.82
N LEU A 155 9.88 -17.78 2.05
CA LEU A 155 10.72 -17.77 3.23
C LEU A 155 10.93 -19.21 3.75
N PRO A 156 12.15 -19.57 4.25
CA PRO A 156 13.39 -18.80 4.15
C PRO A 156 13.85 -18.63 2.69
N LEU A 157 14.69 -17.64 2.40
CA LEU A 157 15.09 -17.29 1.03
C LEU A 157 15.81 -18.43 0.30
N SER A 158 16.43 -19.34 1.05
CA SER A 158 17.07 -20.56 0.50
C SER A 158 16.10 -21.46 -0.30
N ARG A 159 14.79 -21.39 -0.02
CA ARG A 159 13.76 -22.16 -0.74
C ARG A 159 13.61 -21.74 -2.21
N ASN A 160 14.07 -20.55 -2.54
CA ASN A 160 13.87 -20.00 -3.90
C ASN A 160 14.89 -20.52 -4.93
N LYS A 161 15.99 -21.17 -4.51
CA LYS A 161 17.11 -21.60 -5.38
C LYS A 161 16.68 -22.49 -6.55
N ASN A 162 15.62 -23.29 -6.39
CA ASN A 162 15.18 -24.26 -7.39
C ASN A 162 13.75 -24.00 -7.91
N ILE A 163 13.19 -22.84 -7.60
CA ILE A 163 11.83 -22.50 -8.05
C ILE A 163 11.90 -22.01 -9.49
N LYS A 164 11.20 -22.72 -10.39
CA LYS A 164 10.91 -22.25 -11.73
C LYS A 164 9.49 -21.71 -11.75
N VAL A 165 9.35 -20.40 -11.93
CA VAL A 165 8.04 -19.77 -12.09
C VAL A 165 7.61 -19.91 -13.56
N PRO A 166 6.50 -20.63 -13.86
CA PRO A 166 6.02 -20.74 -15.23
C PRO A 166 5.51 -19.39 -15.72
N GLU A 167 5.91 -18.99 -16.91
CA GLU A 167 5.34 -17.84 -17.59
C GLU A 167 3.93 -18.21 -18.09
N ARG A 168 2.92 -17.64 -17.44
CA ARG A 168 1.51 -17.82 -17.83
C ARG A 168 0.96 -16.67 -18.64
N LEU A 169 1.56 -15.50 -18.50
CA LEU A 169 1.19 -14.28 -19.22
C LEU A 169 2.44 -13.75 -19.93
N ALA A 170 2.25 -13.31 -21.17
CA ALA A 170 3.31 -12.66 -21.92
C ALA A 170 3.81 -11.42 -21.17
N ARG A 171 5.11 -11.24 -21.11
CA ARG A 171 5.72 -10.04 -20.55
C ARG A 171 5.58 -8.90 -21.55
N VAL A 172 5.26 -7.72 -21.03
CA VAL A 172 5.27 -6.49 -21.81
C VAL A 172 6.70 -6.17 -22.23
N LYS A 173 6.92 -5.90 -23.51
CA LYS A 173 8.23 -5.43 -23.99
C LYS A 173 8.62 -4.14 -23.28
N ASN A 174 9.90 -3.94 -23.04
CA ASN A 174 10.46 -2.77 -22.36
C ASN A 174 10.06 -2.62 -20.88
N GLY A 175 9.64 -3.70 -20.22
CA GLY A 175 9.38 -3.74 -18.77
C GLY A 175 8.37 -2.69 -18.31
N ALA A 176 8.73 -1.95 -17.27
CA ALA A 176 7.83 -0.98 -16.63
C ALA A 176 7.36 0.16 -17.56
N ASN A 177 8.12 0.51 -18.58
CA ASN A 177 7.73 1.56 -19.53
C ASN A 177 6.89 1.03 -20.70
N GLY A 178 6.77 -0.28 -20.83
CA GLY A 178 6.08 -0.90 -21.97
C GLY A 178 4.59 -0.66 -22.00
N HIS A 179 3.95 -0.49 -20.85
CA HIS A 179 2.51 -0.24 -20.77
C HIS A 179 2.12 1.13 -21.35
N TYR A 180 2.99 2.13 -21.29
CA TYR A 180 2.77 3.42 -21.99
C TYR A 180 2.74 3.23 -23.50
N ALA A 181 3.67 2.43 -24.03
CA ALA A 181 3.69 2.09 -25.44
C ALA A 181 2.44 1.32 -25.87
N GLN A 182 2.01 0.35 -25.08
CA GLN A 182 0.76 -0.38 -25.33
C GLN A 182 -0.47 0.53 -25.38
N TRP A 183 -0.52 1.53 -24.49
CA TRP A 183 -1.62 2.49 -24.52
C TRP A 183 -1.61 3.33 -25.81
N VAL A 184 -0.44 3.84 -26.19
CA VAL A 184 -0.30 4.60 -27.44
C VAL A 184 -0.64 3.73 -28.66
N GLU A 185 -0.11 2.50 -28.74
CA GLU A 185 -0.41 1.54 -29.80
C GLU A 185 -1.92 1.25 -29.88
N GLY A 186 -2.59 1.08 -28.75
CA GLY A 186 -4.04 0.88 -28.72
C GLY A 186 -4.86 2.10 -29.14
N CYS A 187 -4.30 3.33 -29.06
CA CYS A 187 -4.94 4.53 -29.58
C CYS A 187 -4.79 4.70 -31.10
N ILE A 188 -3.76 4.07 -31.68
CA ILE A 188 -3.42 4.19 -33.11
C ILE A 188 -4.08 3.05 -33.93
N ALA A 189 -4.36 1.92 -33.31
CA ALA A 189 -4.97 0.76 -33.95
C ALA A 189 -6.47 0.95 -34.23
#